data_ccfdab7dcf25806653549fd38d24f341
#
_entry.id   ccfdab7dcf25806653549fd38d24f341
#
_cell.length_a   1.000
_cell.length_b   1.000
_cell.length_c   1.000
_cell.angle_alpha   90.00
_cell.angle_beta   90.00
_cell.angle_gamma   90.00
#
_symmetry.space_group_name_H-M   'P 1'
#
loop_
_entity.id
_entity.type
_entity.pdbx_description
1 polymer ?
#
loop_
_entity_poly.entity_id
_entity_poly.type
_entity_poly.pdbx_seq_one_letter_code
_entity_poly.pdbx_strand_id
1 'polypeptide(L)'
;IENGEVDLTQPQSTADVLAAAEQVEGVEILPAEDATFEHVDLSFDNNGPFDPASYDGDEDAALKVRQAFLKTLPRQEIVDRLIKPLNEDAEVRDSFNQAPDSPLYDDIVAESGISAYDEVDIDGAKKLLEEAGAEKPTVRFLYDNTNARRSQLFELIKESAEKAGFAVEDAGDVNWGTRLGDGTYDASLFGWALSTTAVTESDSYYRKGALNNYSGYDNPDLTKTLDKMLVTIDPDEQAQLAAEVEKQLVDDAFGLPLFQHPSLTIYGDKVSNVSTTTLDPSIFWNYWEWETE
;
A
#
# COMPACT_ATOMS: atom_id res chain seq x y z
N ILE A 1 -22.25 18.58 7.70
CA ILE A 1 -22.25 18.90 9.14
C ILE A 1 -22.59 20.37 9.35
N GLU A 2 -21.80 21.33 8.89
CA GLU A 2 -22.01 22.78 9.07
C GLU A 2 -23.43 23.23 8.70
N ASN A 3 -23.99 22.69 7.62
CA ASN A 3 -25.35 23.02 7.13
C ASN A 3 -26.45 22.17 7.77
N GLY A 4 -26.10 21.22 8.66
CA GLY A 4 -27.03 20.28 9.28
C GLY A 4 -27.66 19.26 8.30
N GLU A 5 -27.05 19.02 7.14
CA GLU A 5 -27.52 18.02 6.17
C GLU A 5 -27.11 16.61 6.54
N VAL A 6 -26.01 16.47 7.27
CA VAL A 6 -25.50 15.19 7.81
C VAL A 6 -25.00 15.41 9.23
N ASP A 7 -25.11 14.40 10.07
CA ASP A 7 -24.67 14.44 11.47
C ASP A 7 -23.27 13.81 11.66
N LEU A 8 -22.80 13.04 10.67
CA LEU A 8 -21.46 12.43 10.62
C LEU A 8 -20.97 12.39 9.17
N THR A 9 -19.67 12.59 8.98
CA THR A 9 -18.99 12.45 7.68
C THR A 9 -17.58 11.93 7.84
N GLN A 10 -17.12 11.17 6.86
CA GLN A 10 -15.74 10.68 6.73
C GLN A 10 -15.21 11.08 5.35
N PRO A 11 -14.74 12.32 5.19
CA PRO A 11 -14.20 12.79 3.91
C PRO A 11 -12.80 12.22 3.67
N GLN A 12 -12.29 12.36 2.44
CA GLN A 12 -10.87 12.10 2.18
C GLN A 12 -10.01 12.99 3.11
N SER A 13 -9.14 12.35 3.89
CA SER A 13 -8.32 13.03 4.88
C SER A 13 -7.20 13.81 4.20
N THR A 14 -7.28 15.14 4.32
CA THR A 14 -6.26 16.09 3.86
C THR A 14 -6.08 17.19 4.91
N ALA A 15 -4.92 17.86 4.91
CA ALA A 15 -4.67 18.97 5.83
C ALA A 15 -5.70 20.10 5.69
N ASP A 16 -6.16 20.38 4.48
CA ASP A 16 -7.18 21.41 4.23
C ASP A 16 -8.55 21.01 4.80
N VAL A 17 -8.91 19.71 4.72
CA VAL A 17 -10.16 19.20 5.32
C VAL A 17 -10.08 19.27 6.84
N LEU A 18 -8.95 18.90 7.43
CA LEU A 18 -8.75 19.01 8.88
C LEU A 18 -8.87 20.47 9.33
N ALA A 19 -8.13 21.37 8.67
CA ALA A 19 -8.17 22.82 8.99
C ALA A 19 -9.58 23.42 8.81
N ALA A 20 -10.35 22.95 7.82
CA ALA A 20 -11.74 23.40 7.64
C ALA A 20 -12.65 22.87 8.75
N ALA A 21 -12.49 21.58 9.14
CA ALA A 21 -13.29 20.98 10.21
C ALA A 21 -13.04 21.66 11.58
N GLU A 22 -11.80 22.03 11.88
CA GLU A 22 -11.43 22.75 13.10
C GLU A 22 -12.10 24.12 13.25
N GLN A 23 -12.62 24.70 12.16
CA GLN A 23 -13.34 26.00 12.19
C GLN A 23 -14.84 25.83 12.43
N VAL A 24 -15.37 24.61 12.40
CA VAL A 24 -16.80 24.35 12.59
C VAL A 24 -17.11 24.19 14.07
N GLU A 25 -17.99 25.04 14.61
CA GLU A 25 -18.42 24.97 16.01
C GLU A 25 -19.35 23.75 16.22
N GLY A 26 -19.23 23.08 17.36
CA GLY A 26 -20.12 21.97 17.77
C GLY A 26 -19.86 20.66 17.03
N VAL A 27 -18.67 20.46 16.46
CA VAL A 27 -18.26 19.17 15.90
C VAL A 27 -17.11 18.58 16.69
N GLU A 28 -17.06 17.28 16.73
CA GLU A 28 -15.90 16.51 17.17
C GLU A 28 -15.17 15.96 15.94
N ILE A 29 -13.84 15.92 16.02
CA ILE A 29 -12.96 15.36 15.00
C ILE A 29 -12.25 14.18 15.63
N LEU A 30 -12.44 13.00 15.05
CA LEU A 30 -11.78 11.76 15.46
C LEU A 30 -10.73 11.40 14.41
N PRO A 31 -9.45 11.76 14.61
CA PRO A 31 -8.35 11.26 13.81
C PRO A 31 -8.11 9.78 14.10
N ALA A 32 -7.85 9.00 13.08
CA ALA A 32 -7.60 7.58 13.23
C ALA A 32 -6.86 7.02 12.00
N GLU A 33 -6.61 5.74 12.00
CA GLU A 33 -6.25 4.98 10.82
C GLU A 33 -7.48 4.27 10.26
N ASP A 34 -7.55 4.17 8.92
CA ASP A 34 -8.60 3.47 8.18
C ASP A 34 -8.17 2.02 7.94
N ALA A 35 -9.08 1.17 7.53
CA ALA A 35 -8.81 -0.20 7.09
C ALA A 35 -7.94 -0.27 5.83
N THR A 36 -7.87 0.81 5.06
CA THR A 36 -7.12 0.88 3.80
C THR A 36 -5.65 1.22 4.05
N PHE A 37 -4.76 0.53 3.36
CA PHE A 37 -3.35 0.90 3.29
C PHE A 37 -2.93 1.22 1.85
N GLU A 38 -2.03 2.17 1.68
CA GLU A 38 -1.44 2.54 0.40
C GLU A 38 -0.20 1.68 0.13
N HIS A 39 -0.01 1.25 -1.12
CA HIS A 39 1.13 0.46 -1.54
C HIS A 39 1.52 0.74 -2.99
N VAL A 40 2.72 0.32 -3.35
CA VAL A 40 3.21 0.30 -4.73
C VAL A 40 3.44 -1.15 -5.14
N ASP A 41 2.77 -1.60 -6.19
CA ASP A 41 2.99 -2.91 -6.82
C ASP A 41 3.72 -2.76 -8.15
N LEU A 42 4.57 -3.74 -8.49
CA LEU A 42 5.29 -3.81 -9.75
C LEU A 42 4.64 -4.81 -10.70
N SER A 43 4.72 -4.58 -12.03
CA SER A 43 4.16 -5.48 -13.04
C SER A 43 5.21 -6.49 -13.53
N PHE A 44 4.83 -7.77 -13.59
CA PHE A 44 5.75 -8.90 -13.85
C PHE A 44 5.66 -9.50 -15.26
N ASP A 45 4.61 -9.19 -16.05
CA ASP A 45 4.33 -9.88 -17.32
C ASP A 45 3.85 -8.93 -18.45
N ASN A 46 4.36 -7.70 -18.47
CA ASN A 46 3.94 -6.65 -19.40
C ASN A 46 5.02 -6.22 -20.40
N ASN A 47 6.14 -6.95 -20.49
CA ASN A 47 7.35 -6.58 -21.22
C ASN A 47 7.94 -5.22 -20.79
N GLY A 48 7.68 -4.81 -19.55
CA GLY A 48 8.24 -3.62 -18.92
C GLY A 48 9.58 -3.89 -18.22
N PRO A 49 10.12 -2.89 -17.51
CA PRO A 49 11.44 -2.99 -16.90
C PRO A 49 11.53 -3.98 -15.73
N PHE A 50 10.41 -4.47 -15.22
CA PHE A 50 10.34 -5.41 -14.11
C PHE A 50 10.05 -6.85 -14.55
N ASP A 51 9.74 -7.03 -15.84
CA ASP A 51 9.42 -8.30 -16.47
C ASP A 51 10.72 -8.97 -16.97
N PRO A 52 10.99 -10.23 -16.63
CA PRO A 52 12.12 -10.99 -17.14
C PRO A 52 12.21 -11.02 -18.67
N ALA A 53 11.08 -10.91 -19.37
CA ALA A 53 11.05 -10.86 -20.84
C ALA A 53 11.86 -9.69 -21.42
N SER A 54 12.05 -8.61 -20.67
CA SER A 54 12.90 -7.48 -21.06
C SER A 54 14.41 -7.77 -20.97
N TYR A 55 14.78 -8.91 -20.39
CA TYR A 55 16.16 -9.36 -20.14
C TYR A 55 16.39 -10.76 -20.73
N ASP A 56 15.80 -11.08 -21.89
CA ASP A 56 15.90 -12.41 -22.53
C ASP A 56 15.45 -13.57 -21.61
N GLY A 57 14.57 -13.31 -20.66
CA GLY A 57 14.08 -14.28 -19.67
C GLY A 57 14.99 -14.44 -18.44
N ASP A 58 15.92 -13.52 -18.21
CA ASP A 58 16.79 -13.51 -17.03
C ASP A 58 16.05 -12.97 -15.80
N GLU A 59 15.57 -13.89 -14.94
CA GLU A 59 14.85 -13.58 -13.70
C GLU A 59 15.74 -12.81 -12.70
N ASP A 60 17.04 -13.08 -12.63
CA ASP A 60 17.97 -12.41 -11.72
C ASP A 60 18.16 -10.93 -12.12
N ALA A 61 18.26 -10.67 -13.44
CA ALA A 61 18.32 -9.30 -13.93
C ALA A 61 17.03 -8.53 -13.62
N ALA A 62 15.85 -9.11 -13.91
CA ALA A 62 14.57 -8.47 -13.59
C ALA A 62 14.39 -8.22 -12.09
N LEU A 63 14.76 -9.20 -11.24
CA LEU A 63 14.71 -9.05 -9.78
C LEU A 63 15.59 -7.89 -9.30
N LYS A 64 16.81 -7.76 -9.82
CA LYS A 64 17.70 -6.63 -9.48
C LYS A 64 17.10 -5.29 -9.86
N VAL A 65 16.41 -5.19 -10.99
CA VAL A 65 15.77 -3.94 -11.41
C VAL A 65 14.56 -3.62 -10.51
N ARG A 66 13.75 -4.63 -10.12
CA ARG A 66 12.69 -4.47 -9.12
C ARG A 66 13.26 -3.98 -7.78
N GLN A 67 14.27 -4.67 -7.25
CA GLN A 67 14.94 -4.29 -6.00
C GLN A 67 15.53 -2.87 -6.08
N ALA A 68 16.14 -2.51 -7.22
CA ALA A 68 16.67 -1.18 -7.43
C ALA A 68 15.58 -0.12 -7.34
N PHE A 69 14.40 -0.35 -7.97
CA PHE A 69 13.28 0.59 -7.90
C PHE A 69 12.73 0.71 -6.47
N LEU A 70 12.51 -0.41 -5.78
CA LEU A 70 12.00 -0.39 -4.41
C LEU A 70 12.95 0.32 -3.43
N LYS A 71 14.28 0.20 -3.61
CA LYS A 71 15.28 0.96 -2.82
C LYS A 71 15.22 2.47 -3.00
N THR A 72 14.52 2.96 -4.02
CA THR A 72 14.34 4.40 -4.24
C THR A 72 13.07 4.95 -3.60
N LEU A 73 12.16 4.12 -3.10
CA LEU A 73 10.88 4.58 -2.55
C LEU A 73 11.08 5.34 -1.24
N PRO A 74 10.76 6.64 -1.17
CA PRO A 74 11.02 7.47 0.01
C PRO A 74 9.89 7.35 1.04
N ARG A 75 9.66 6.11 1.55
CA ARG A 75 8.51 5.77 2.42
C ARG A 75 8.43 6.67 3.65
N GLN A 76 9.55 6.85 4.37
CA GLN A 76 9.58 7.70 5.56
C GLN A 76 9.30 9.17 5.23
N GLU A 77 9.87 9.71 4.14
CA GLU A 77 9.60 11.09 3.71
C GLU A 77 8.12 11.29 3.34
N ILE A 78 7.52 10.29 2.70
CA ILE A 78 6.08 10.29 2.37
C ILE A 78 5.25 10.39 3.65
N VAL A 79 5.51 9.54 4.64
CA VAL A 79 4.80 9.55 5.92
C VAL A 79 4.98 10.88 6.63
N ASP A 80 6.22 11.37 6.75
CA ASP A 80 6.51 12.61 7.48
C ASP A 80 5.85 13.84 6.84
N ARG A 81 5.79 13.89 5.50
CA ARG A 81 5.28 15.07 4.78
C ARG A 81 3.78 15.06 4.53
N LEU A 82 3.20 13.87 4.31
CA LEU A 82 1.83 13.78 3.81
C LEU A 82 0.86 13.14 4.81
N ILE A 83 1.35 12.34 5.75
CA ILE A 83 0.49 11.58 6.66
C ILE A 83 0.56 12.12 8.08
N LYS A 84 1.73 12.35 8.64
CA LYS A 84 1.89 12.91 9.99
C LYS A 84 1.20 14.25 10.25
N PRO A 85 1.02 15.15 9.26
CA PRO A 85 0.17 16.33 9.46
C PRO A 85 -1.31 16.03 9.78
N LEU A 86 -1.76 14.79 9.53
CA LEU A 86 -3.13 14.33 9.76
C LEU A 86 -3.22 13.39 10.97
N ASN A 87 -2.15 12.66 11.25
CA ASN A 87 -1.99 11.75 12.38
C ASN A 87 -0.51 11.75 12.77
N GLU A 88 -0.15 12.42 13.87
CA GLU A 88 1.25 12.57 14.31
C GLU A 88 1.95 11.25 14.65
N ASP A 89 1.15 10.23 14.99
CA ASP A 89 1.62 8.89 15.34
C ASP A 89 1.78 7.97 14.12
N ALA A 90 1.50 8.48 12.90
CA ALA A 90 1.61 7.68 11.69
C ALA A 90 3.04 7.20 11.45
N GLU A 91 3.17 5.94 11.11
CA GLU A 91 4.42 5.26 10.79
C GLU A 91 4.39 4.65 9.38
N VAL A 92 5.56 4.28 8.88
CA VAL A 92 5.66 3.45 7.68
C VAL A 92 5.03 2.09 7.97
N ARG A 93 4.23 1.60 7.04
CA ARG A 93 3.68 0.27 7.13
C ARG A 93 4.63 -0.73 6.48
N ASP A 94 4.94 -1.83 7.18
CA ASP A 94 5.93 -2.84 6.78
C ASP A 94 5.33 -4.23 6.54
N SER A 95 4.01 -4.34 6.41
CA SER A 95 3.35 -5.59 6.06
C SER A 95 2.23 -5.37 5.04
N PHE A 96 2.15 -6.27 4.05
CA PHE A 96 1.04 -6.32 3.09
C PHE A 96 -0.24 -6.90 3.71
N ASN A 97 -0.10 -7.83 4.66
CA ASN A 97 -1.21 -8.66 5.12
C ASN A 97 -1.65 -8.38 6.55
N GLN A 98 -0.84 -7.64 7.34
CA GLN A 98 -1.18 -7.31 8.73
C GLN A 98 -1.30 -5.81 8.92
N ALA A 99 -2.31 -5.38 9.67
CA ALA A 99 -2.40 -4.00 10.13
C ALA A 99 -1.40 -3.75 11.28
N PRO A 100 -0.90 -2.52 11.47
CA PRO A 100 0.11 -2.22 12.50
C PRO A 100 -0.33 -2.56 13.94
N ASP A 101 -1.62 -2.57 14.23
CA ASP A 101 -2.20 -2.95 15.52
C ASP A 101 -2.51 -4.44 15.66
N SER A 102 -2.21 -5.25 14.63
CA SER A 102 -2.36 -6.70 14.69
C SER A 102 -1.35 -7.32 15.66
N PRO A 103 -1.76 -8.27 16.51
CA PRO A 103 -0.83 -8.99 17.39
C PRO A 103 0.29 -9.75 16.68
N LEU A 104 0.16 -9.98 15.37
CA LEU A 104 1.14 -10.70 14.55
C LEU A 104 2.07 -9.77 13.77
N TYR A 105 1.82 -8.45 13.79
CA TYR A 105 2.51 -7.51 12.93
C TYR A 105 4.03 -7.52 13.13
N ASP A 106 4.47 -7.32 14.38
CA ASP A 106 5.90 -7.21 14.70
C ASP A 106 6.67 -8.49 14.36
N ASP A 107 6.10 -9.65 14.68
CA ASP A 107 6.73 -10.95 14.40
C ASP A 107 6.86 -11.19 12.87
N ILE A 108 5.81 -10.89 12.11
CA ILE A 108 5.80 -11.04 10.65
C ILE A 108 6.79 -10.08 10.00
N VAL A 109 6.78 -8.80 10.39
CA VAL A 109 7.71 -7.79 9.86
C VAL A 109 9.17 -8.18 10.12
N ALA A 110 9.47 -8.66 11.34
CA ALA A 110 10.83 -9.08 11.70
C ALA A 110 11.36 -10.23 10.82
N GLU A 111 10.50 -11.12 10.33
CA GLU A 111 10.85 -12.28 9.50
C GLU A 111 10.79 -11.99 8.00
N SER A 112 10.10 -10.94 7.56
CA SER A 112 9.83 -10.63 6.14
C SER A 112 11.07 -10.21 5.35
N GLY A 113 12.05 -9.56 6.02
CA GLY A 113 13.21 -8.95 5.37
C GLY A 113 12.94 -7.56 4.77
N ILE A 114 11.75 -6.97 5.00
CA ILE A 114 11.34 -5.66 4.46
C ILE A 114 12.25 -4.52 4.92
N SER A 115 12.96 -4.68 6.05
CA SER A 115 13.92 -3.70 6.56
C SER A 115 15.06 -3.38 5.59
N ALA A 116 15.27 -4.17 4.56
CA ALA A 116 16.17 -3.84 3.45
C ALA A 116 15.73 -2.58 2.66
N TYR A 117 14.52 -2.10 2.90
CA TYR A 117 13.89 -0.94 2.24
C TYR A 117 13.46 0.17 3.21
N ASP A 118 13.95 0.17 4.45
CA ASP A 118 13.64 1.21 5.43
C ASP A 118 14.21 2.58 5.03
N GLU A 119 15.40 2.55 4.43
CA GLU A 119 16.10 3.74 4.00
C GLU A 119 16.25 3.79 2.49
N VAL A 120 16.12 4.99 1.92
CA VAL A 120 16.41 5.21 0.49
C VAL A 120 17.90 4.95 0.22
N ASP A 121 18.19 4.00 -0.68
CA ASP A 121 19.55 3.58 -1.05
C ASP A 121 19.80 3.80 -2.56
N ILE A 122 20.04 5.06 -2.92
CA ILE A 122 20.27 5.46 -4.32
C ILE A 122 21.53 4.82 -4.92
N ASP A 123 22.58 4.69 -4.13
CA ASP A 123 23.84 4.10 -4.62
C ASP A 123 23.71 2.58 -4.79
N GLY A 124 23.02 1.91 -3.86
CA GLY A 124 22.66 0.50 -4.01
C GLY A 124 21.74 0.25 -5.21
N ALA A 125 20.77 1.10 -5.46
CA ALA A 125 19.91 1.04 -6.62
C ALA A 125 20.69 1.15 -7.95
N LYS A 126 21.59 2.12 -8.06
CA LYS A 126 22.49 2.27 -9.24
C LYS A 126 23.32 1.03 -9.49
N LYS A 127 23.90 0.47 -8.42
CA LYS A 127 24.71 -0.74 -8.52
C LYS A 127 23.90 -1.92 -9.04
N LEU A 128 22.67 -2.11 -8.54
CA LEU A 128 21.78 -3.18 -9.02
C LEU A 128 21.40 -2.99 -10.49
N LEU A 129 21.14 -1.76 -10.94
CA LEU A 129 20.88 -1.46 -12.35
C LEU A 129 22.10 -1.79 -13.23
N GLU A 130 23.31 -1.44 -12.78
CA GLU A 130 24.55 -1.77 -13.49
C GLU A 130 24.75 -3.28 -13.58
N GLU A 131 24.56 -4.02 -12.47
CA GLU A 131 24.65 -5.48 -12.43
C GLU A 131 23.61 -6.18 -13.32
N ALA A 132 22.41 -5.62 -13.44
CA ALA A 132 21.36 -6.10 -14.32
C ALA A 132 21.58 -5.73 -15.80
N GLY A 133 22.56 -4.88 -16.09
CA GLY A 133 22.74 -4.33 -17.43
C GLY A 133 21.61 -3.42 -17.90
N ALA A 134 20.83 -2.88 -16.98
CA ALA A 134 19.67 -2.04 -17.26
C ALA A 134 20.07 -0.56 -17.35
N GLU A 135 20.23 -0.07 -18.59
CA GLU A 135 20.52 1.35 -18.84
C GLU A 135 19.22 2.16 -18.85
N LYS A 136 19.03 2.99 -17.83
CA LYS A 136 17.91 3.94 -17.70
C LYS A 136 16.54 3.30 -17.94
N PRO A 137 16.10 2.33 -17.13
CA PRO A 137 14.80 1.70 -17.28
C PRO A 137 13.67 2.74 -17.19
N THR A 138 12.69 2.64 -18.09
CA THR A 138 11.52 3.51 -18.10
C THR A 138 10.38 2.85 -17.35
N VAL A 139 9.82 3.53 -16.34
CA VAL A 139 8.72 3.05 -15.49
C VAL A 139 7.48 3.91 -15.75
N ARG A 140 6.46 3.32 -16.36
CA ARG A 140 5.12 3.92 -16.50
C ARG A 140 4.40 3.74 -15.16
N PHE A 141 4.19 4.84 -14.44
CA PHE A 141 3.68 4.80 -13.06
C PHE A 141 2.20 5.18 -13.03
N LEU A 142 1.32 4.20 -12.73
CA LEU A 142 -0.13 4.35 -12.69
C LEU A 142 -0.61 4.76 -11.30
N TYR A 143 -1.50 5.74 -11.23
CA TYR A 143 -2.19 6.18 -10.02
C TYR A 143 -3.46 6.95 -10.36
N ASP A 144 -4.33 7.21 -9.38
CA ASP A 144 -5.45 8.12 -9.53
C ASP A 144 -4.96 9.58 -9.54
N ASN A 145 -4.91 10.19 -10.71
CA ASN A 145 -4.44 11.58 -10.86
C ASN A 145 -5.47 12.64 -10.44
N THR A 146 -6.67 12.25 -10.06
CA THR A 146 -7.67 13.12 -9.42
C THR A 146 -7.49 13.21 -7.91
N ASN A 147 -6.71 12.29 -7.32
CA ASN A 147 -6.37 12.28 -5.91
C ASN A 147 -5.10 13.10 -5.65
N ALA A 148 -5.27 14.26 -4.99
CA ALA A 148 -4.18 15.20 -4.73
C ALA A 148 -3.03 14.57 -3.92
N ARG A 149 -3.33 13.68 -2.94
CA ARG A 149 -2.30 12.98 -2.16
C ARG A 149 -1.49 12.04 -3.06
N ARG A 150 -2.14 11.25 -3.92
CA ARG A 150 -1.44 10.36 -4.86
C ARG A 150 -0.60 11.11 -5.88
N SER A 151 -1.02 12.27 -6.33
CA SER A 151 -0.20 13.14 -7.18
C SER A 151 1.07 13.61 -6.47
N GLN A 152 0.99 13.96 -5.19
CA GLN A 152 2.17 14.33 -4.39
C GLN A 152 3.08 13.12 -4.11
N LEU A 153 2.52 11.95 -3.85
CA LEU A 153 3.25 10.69 -3.73
C LEU A 153 4.05 10.38 -5.01
N PHE A 154 3.39 10.48 -6.16
CA PHE A 154 4.03 10.27 -7.46
C PHE A 154 5.23 11.18 -7.66
N GLU A 155 5.13 12.47 -7.37
CA GLU A 155 6.24 13.42 -7.53
C GLU A 155 7.42 13.05 -6.62
N LEU A 156 7.19 12.66 -5.35
CA LEU A 156 8.25 12.23 -4.43
C LEU A 156 8.94 10.95 -4.92
N ILE A 157 8.17 9.95 -5.35
CA ILE A 157 8.69 8.69 -5.87
C ILE A 157 9.49 8.93 -7.14
N LYS A 158 8.95 9.72 -8.07
CA LYS A 158 9.62 10.09 -9.32
C LYS A 158 10.96 10.78 -9.05
N GLU A 159 10.97 11.83 -8.22
CA GLU A 159 12.19 12.57 -7.89
C GLU A 159 13.26 11.65 -7.32
N SER A 160 12.88 10.71 -6.46
CA SER A 160 13.82 9.78 -5.85
C SER A 160 14.33 8.73 -6.84
N ALA A 161 13.44 8.10 -7.61
CA ALA A 161 13.83 7.08 -8.58
C ALA A 161 14.70 7.62 -9.72
N GLU A 162 14.45 8.84 -10.18
CA GLU A 162 15.27 9.51 -11.21
C GLU A 162 16.71 9.75 -10.73
N LYS A 163 16.97 9.93 -9.43
CA LYS A 163 18.33 10.02 -8.86
C LYS A 163 19.13 8.74 -9.01
N ALA A 164 18.43 7.59 -9.04
CA ALA A 164 19.05 6.28 -9.26
C ALA A 164 19.26 5.92 -10.75
N GLY A 165 18.65 6.68 -11.65
CA GLY A 165 18.82 6.49 -13.10
C GLY A 165 17.56 5.95 -13.80
N PHE A 166 16.45 5.76 -13.12
CA PHE A 166 15.18 5.46 -13.76
C PHE A 166 14.67 6.65 -14.58
N ALA A 167 13.85 6.38 -15.60
CA ALA A 167 12.98 7.38 -16.23
C ALA A 167 11.53 7.07 -15.78
N VAL A 168 10.93 7.93 -14.98
CA VAL A 168 9.57 7.70 -14.48
C VAL A 168 8.58 8.53 -15.29
N GLU A 169 7.70 7.84 -16.02
CA GLU A 169 6.64 8.43 -16.84
C GLU A 169 5.33 8.47 -16.06
N ASP A 170 4.69 9.63 -16.10
CA ASP A 170 3.35 9.81 -15.52
C ASP A 170 2.31 9.08 -16.37
N ALA A 171 1.75 8.00 -15.82
CA ALA A 171 0.65 7.24 -16.38
C ALA A 171 -0.64 7.40 -15.56
N GLY A 172 -0.71 8.44 -14.72
CA GLY A 172 -1.88 8.75 -13.89
C GLY A 172 -3.15 8.93 -14.72
N ASP A 173 -4.25 8.34 -14.25
CA ASP A 173 -5.51 8.30 -14.99
C ASP A 173 -6.71 8.34 -14.03
N VAL A 174 -7.77 9.07 -14.42
CA VAL A 174 -9.05 9.08 -13.70
C VAL A 174 -9.72 7.68 -13.69
N ASN A 175 -9.45 6.88 -14.70
CA ASN A 175 -9.94 5.50 -14.81
C ASN A 175 -8.91 4.46 -14.34
N TRP A 176 -8.00 4.82 -13.45
CA TRP A 176 -6.90 4.00 -12.97
C TRP A 176 -7.33 2.58 -12.55
N GLY A 177 -8.47 2.45 -11.86
CA GLY A 177 -8.99 1.14 -11.41
C GLY A 177 -9.34 0.20 -12.57
N THR A 178 -9.81 0.73 -13.71
CA THR A 178 -10.01 -0.08 -14.94
C THR A 178 -8.67 -0.43 -15.57
N ARG A 179 -7.72 0.51 -15.55
CA ARG A 179 -6.39 0.33 -16.13
C ARG A 179 -5.52 -0.67 -15.37
N LEU A 180 -5.78 -0.92 -14.07
CA LEU A 180 -5.10 -1.98 -13.33
C LEU A 180 -5.20 -3.34 -14.05
N GLY A 181 -6.35 -3.62 -14.68
CA GLY A 181 -6.59 -4.89 -15.40
C GLY A 181 -6.04 -4.95 -16.83
N ASP A 182 -5.49 -3.86 -17.40
CA ASP A 182 -5.05 -3.82 -18.80
C ASP A 182 -3.53 -4.01 -19.00
N GLY A 183 -2.72 -4.03 -17.93
CA GLY A 183 -1.28 -4.26 -17.97
C GLY A 183 -0.46 -3.19 -18.71
N THR A 184 -1.01 -1.99 -18.91
CA THR A 184 -0.36 -0.91 -19.67
C THR A 184 0.53 0.00 -18.82
N TYR A 185 0.92 -0.45 -17.64
CA TYR A 185 1.78 0.25 -16.68
C TYR A 185 2.86 -0.70 -16.13
N ASP A 186 3.86 -0.14 -15.45
CA ASP A 186 4.97 -0.92 -14.89
C ASP A 186 4.93 -0.92 -13.36
N ALA A 187 4.51 0.19 -12.75
CA ALA A 187 4.25 0.28 -11.33
C ALA A 187 2.88 0.95 -11.09
N SER A 188 2.19 0.56 -10.04
CA SER A 188 0.89 1.12 -9.67
C SER A 188 0.83 1.50 -8.20
N LEU A 189 0.19 2.64 -7.91
CA LEU A 189 -0.05 3.18 -6.58
C LEU A 189 -1.54 3.18 -6.30
N PHE A 190 -1.97 2.35 -5.37
CA PHE A 190 -3.36 2.26 -4.95
C PHE A 190 -3.46 1.68 -3.54
N GLY A 191 -4.66 1.46 -3.03
CA GLY A 191 -4.87 0.93 -1.69
C GLY A 191 -5.75 -0.31 -1.65
N TRP A 192 -5.42 -1.23 -0.75
CA TRP A 192 -6.26 -2.32 -0.33
C TRP A 192 -6.85 -2.07 1.05
N ALA A 193 -8.13 -2.40 1.24
CA ALA A 193 -8.74 -2.45 2.56
C ALA A 193 -8.55 -3.85 3.15
N LEU A 194 -8.08 -3.92 4.40
CA LEU A 194 -8.00 -5.18 5.14
C LEU A 194 -9.35 -5.49 5.78
N SER A 195 -9.80 -6.72 5.62
CA SER A 195 -10.95 -7.26 6.32
C SER A 195 -10.52 -8.14 7.51
N THR A 196 -11.49 -8.60 8.28
CA THR A 196 -11.25 -9.56 9.37
C THR A 196 -10.78 -10.93 8.88
N THR A 197 -10.79 -11.17 7.55
CA THR A 197 -10.35 -12.41 6.90
C THR A 197 -9.01 -12.25 6.17
N ALA A 198 -8.17 -11.31 6.59
CA ALA A 198 -6.91 -10.94 5.93
C ALA A 198 -6.01 -12.13 5.54
N VAL A 199 -6.01 -13.21 6.33
CA VAL A 199 -5.25 -14.44 6.02
C VAL A 199 -5.63 -15.05 4.66
N THR A 200 -6.91 -15.00 4.28
CA THR A 200 -7.39 -15.57 3.01
C THR A 200 -7.36 -14.56 1.86
N GLU A 201 -7.22 -13.27 2.14
CA GLU A 201 -7.14 -12.23 1.12
C GLU A 201 -5.86 -12.32 0.31
N SER A 202 -4.75 -12.76 0.91
CA SER A 202 -3.48 -13.01 0.22
C SER A 202 -3.64 -13.93 -1.00
N ASP A 203 -4.52 -14.91 -0.91
CA ASP A 203 -4.86 -15.80 -2.03
C ASP A 203 -5.48 -15.04 -3.22
N SER A 204 -6.35 -14.07 -2.91
CA SER A 204 -7.01 -13.25 -3.94
C SER A 204 -6.08 -12.24 -4.60
N TYR A 205 -5.03 -11.79 -3.90
CA TYR A 205 -4.13 -10.74 -4.39
C TYR A 205 -2.88 -11.30 -5.09
N TYR A 206 -2.32 -12.42 -4.59
CA TYR A 206 -0.99 -12.86 -5.01
C TYR A 206 -0.97 -14.19 -5.77
N ARG A 207 -2.05 -14.98 -5.75
CA ARG A 207 -2.14 -16.22 -6.55
C ARG A 207 -2.16 -15.89 -8.04
N LYS A 208 -1.39 -16.61 -8.83
CA LYS A 208 -1.45 -16.52 -10.30
C LYS A 208 -2.89 -16.65 -10.81
N GLY A 209 -3.31 -15.68 -11.60
CA GLY A 209 -4.65 -15.65 -12.22
C GLY A 209 -5.80 -15.40 -11.25
N ALA A 210 -5.54 -15.05 -10.00
CA ALA A 210 -6.57 -14.53 -9.11
C ALA A 210 -7.10 -13.18 -9.61
N LEU A 211 -8.35 -12.86 -9.24
CA LEU A 211 -9.06 -11.71 -9.79
C LEU A 211 -8.36 -10.36 -9.51
N ASN A 212 -7.72 -10.26 -8.36
CA ASN A 212 -7.07 -9.04 -7.87
C ASN A 212 -5.54 -9.07 -8.06
N ASN A 213 -4.99 -10.09 -8.68
CA ASN A 213 -3.59 -10.11 -9.08
C ASN A 213 -3.41 -9.32 -10.38
N TYR A 214 -3.34 -8.00 -10.25
CA TYR A 214 -3.18 -7.07 -11.38
C TYR A 214 -1.73 -6.98 -11.88
N SER A 215 -0.78 -7.44 -11.06
CA SER A 215 0.65 -7.37 -11.34
C SER A 215 1.15 -8.45 -12.31
N GLY A 216 0.34 -9.49 -12.58
CA GLY A 216 0.78 -10.68 -13.31
C GLY A 216 1.79 -11.55 -12.55
N TYR A 217 1.91 -11.34 -11.23
CA TYR A 217 2.83 -12.09 -10.37
C TYR A 217 2.53 -13.59 -10.38
N ASP A 218 3.60 -14.38 -10.53
CA ASP A 218 3.53 -15.84 -10.59
C ASP A 218 4.70 -16.47 -9.84
N ASN A 219 4.47 -16.90 -8.60
CA ASN A 219 5.42 -17.65 -7.81
C ASN A 219 4.79 -19.01 -7.43
N PRO A 220 5.27 -20.14 -7.99
CA PRO A 220 4.75 -21.48 -7.68
C PRO A 220 4.95 -21.90 -6.22
N ASP A 221 5.98 -21.40 -5.52
CA ASP A 221 6.22 -21.72 -4.12
C ASP A 221 5.28 -20.92 -3.23
N LEU A 222 5.04 -19.64 -3.53
CA LEU A 222 4.01 -18.86 -2.87
C LEU A 222 2.62 -19.50 -3.04
N THR A 223 2.29 -20.00 -4.23
CA THR A 223 1.04 -20.71 -4.46
C THR A 223 0.87 -21.93 -3.53
N LYS A 224 1.95 -22.69 -3.26
CA LYS A 224 1.91 -23.81 -2.29
C LYS A 224 1.70 -23.32 -0.86
N THR A 225 2.34 -22.22 -0.47
CA THR A 225 2.14 -21.59 0.85
C THR A 225 0.69 -21.15 1.02
N LEU A 226 0.10 -20.52 0.01
CA LEU A 226 -1.31 -20.11 0.00
C LEU A 226 -2.26 -21.32 0.07
N ASP A 227 -2.00 -22.40 -0.69
CA ASP A 227 -2.79 -23.64 -0.63
C ASP A 227 -2.80 -24.23 0.78
N LYS A 228 -1.65 -24.24 1.45
CA LYS A 228 -1.51 -24.71 2.81
C LYS A 228 -2.25 -23.79 3.79
N MET A 229 -2.10 -22.48 3.65
CA MET A 229 -2.73 -21.47 4.51
C MET A 229 -4.26 -21.56 4.48
N LEU A 230 -4.87 -21.80 3.31
CA LEU A 230 -6.33 -21.92 3.14
C LEU A 230 -6.95 -23.12 3.88
N VAL A 231 -6.18 -24.17 4.19
CA VAL A 231 -6.67 -25.37 4.86
C VAL A 231 -6.17 -25.50 6.30
N THR A 232 -5.27 -24.63 6.73
CA THR A 232 -4.71 -24.61 8.10
C THR A 232 -5.68 -23.87 9.02
N ILE A 233 -6.05 -24.51 10.14
CA ILE A 233 -6.95 -23.94 11.16
C ILE A 233 -6.22 -23.65 12.47
N ASP A 234 -5.01 -24.14 12.62
CA ASP A 234 -4.15 -23.84 13.76
C ASP A 234 -3.63 -22.39 13.65
N PRO A 235 -3.89 -21.52 14.63
CA PRO A 235 -3.54 -20.11 14.52
C PRO A 235 -2.03 -19.85 14.50
N ASP A 236 -1.25 -20.65 15.22
CA ASP A 236 0.22 -20.49 15.25
C ASP A 236 0.83 -20.91 13.90
N GLU A 237 0.31 -21.98 13.29
CA GLU A 237 0.71 -22.38 11.94
C GLU A 237 0.25 -21.38 10.88
N GLN A 238 -0.94 -20.79 11.01
CA GLN A 238 -1.40 -19.72 10.12
C GLN A 238 -0.50 -18.48 10.20
N ALA A 239 -0.08 -18.07 11.39
CA ALA A 239 0.84 -16.95 11.57
C ALA A 239 2.19 -17.20 10.88
N GLN A 240 2.75 -18.41 10.99
CA GLN A 240 3.98 -18.80 10.30
C GLN A 240 3.81 -18.75 8.76
N LEU A 241 2.69 -19.24 8.25
CA LEU A 241 2.41 -19.20 6.82
C LEU A 241 2.22 -17.76 6.31
N ALA A 242 1.59 -16.89 7.10
CA ALA A 242 1.47 -15.47 6.77
C ALA A 242 2.85 -14.78 6.71
N ALA A 243 3.75 -15.08 7.65
CA ALA A 243 5.13 -14.59 7.62
C ALA A 243 5.91 -15.12 6.39
N GLU A 244 5.69 -16.38 6.00
CA GLU A 244 6.29 -16.96 4.80
C GLU A 244 5.78 -16.27 3.52
N VAL A 245 4.49 -15.94 3.43
CA VAL A 245 3.92 -15.15 2.32
C VAL A 245 4.59 -13.78 2.22
N GLU A 246 4.66 -13.04 3.33
CA GLU A 246 5.33 -11.73 3.38
C GLU A 246 6.78 -11.82 2.89
N LYS A 247 7.52 -12.79 3.43
CA LYS A 247 8.91 -12.99 3.05
C LYS A 247 9.07 -13.27 1.56
N GLN A 248 8.23 -14.11 0.98
CA GLN A 248 8.28 -14.43 -0.45
C GLN A 248 7.98 -13.20 -1.32
N LEU A 249 7.02 -12.35 -0.92
CA LEU A 249 6.72 -11.10 -1.62
C LEU A 249 7.90 -10.12 -1.58
N VAL A 250 8.58 -10.03 -0.44
CA VAL A 250 9.77 -9.19 -0.26
C VAL A 250 10.96 -9.72 -1.04
N ASP A 251 11.22 -11.04 -0.97
CA ASP A 251 12.32 -11.69 -1.69
C ASP A 251 12.18 -11.51 -3.22
N ASP A 252 10.97 -11.56 -3.75
CA ASP A 252 10.68 -11.36 -5.18
C ASP A 252 10.60 -9.88 -5.58
N ALA A 253 10.72 -8.97 -4.61
CA ALA A 253 10.53 -7.54 -4.81
C ALA A 253 9.19 -7.23 -5.51
N PHE A 254 8.10 -7.81 -4.98
CA PHE A 254 6.74 -7.64 -5.51
C PHE A 254 6.31 -6.17 -5.52
N GLY A 255 6.60 -5.46 -4.46
CA GLY A 255 6.22 -4.08 -4.22
C GLY A 255 6.57 -3.67 -2.79
N LEU A 256 6.03 -2.54 -2.33
CA LEU A 256 6.15 -2.13 -0.92
C LEU A 256 4.86 -1.50 -0.42
N PRO A 257 4.39 -1.85 0.78
CA PRO A 257 3.41 -1.06 1.52
C PRO A 257 4.05 0.27 1.93
N LEU A 258 3.24 1.32 2.03
CA LEU A 258 3.71 2.66 2.33
C LEU A 258 3.23 3.14 3.70
N PHE A 259 1.92 3.20 3.90
CA PHE A 259 1.31 3.69 5.13
C PHE A 259 -0.14 3.22 5.25
N GLN A 260 -0.66 3.18 6.49
CA GLN A 260 -2.08 3.06 6.74
C GLN A 260 -2.77 4.38 6.43
N HIS A 261 -3.91 4.36 5.73
CA HIS A 261 -4.60 5.60 5.38
C HIS A 261 -5.02 6.35 6.66
N PRO A 262 -4.72 7.65 6.76
CA PRO A 262 -5.30 8.46 7.81
C PRO A 262 -6.80 8.61 7.56
N SER A 263 -7.59 8.54 8.61
CA SER A 263 -9.02 8.75 8.63
C SER A 263 -9.37 9.95 9.47
N LEU A 264 -10.25 10.82 8.97
CA LEU A 264 -10.84 11.92 9.72
C LEU A 264 -12.34 11.70 9.77
N THR A 265 -12.85 11.30 10.93
CA THR A 265 -14.29 11.27 11.16
C THR A 265 -14.70 12.55 11.86
N ILE A 266 -15.67 13.24 11.28
CA ILE A 266 -16.20 14.50 11.77
C ILE A 266 -17.67 14.28 12.07
N TYR A 267 -18.10 14.52 13.32
CA TYR A 267 -19.49 14.33 13.74
C TYR A 267 -19.96 15.42 14.70
N GLY A 268 -21.25 15.72 14.66
CA GLY A 268 -21.88 16.72 15.51
C GLY A 268 -22.38 16.13 16.83
N ASP A 269 -22.87 16.99 17.73
CA ASP A 269 -23.37 16.68 19.08
C ASP A 269 -24.59 15.74 19.12
N LYS A 270 -25.25 15.52 17.98
CA LYS A 270 -26.38 14.59 17.86
C LYS A 270 -25.98 13.12 17.80
N VAL A 271 -24.72 12.81 17.62
CA VAL A 271 -24.22 11.44 17.53
C VAL A 271 -23.11 11.27 18.55
N SER A 272 -23.17 10.21 19.36
CA SER A 272 -22.15 9.88 20.34
C SER A 272 -21.74 8.40 20.26
N ASN A 273 -20.71 8.00 21.03
CA ASN A 273 -20.11 6.66 21.04
C ASN A 273 -19.52 6.25 19.69
N VAL A 274 -19.10 7.22 18.88
CA VAL A 274 -18.41 6.96 17.61
C VAL A 274 -16.98 6.51 17.90
N SER A 275 -16.58 5.37 17.34
CA SER A 275 -15.22 4.89 17.42
C SER A 275 -14.82 4.20 16.09
N THR A 276 -13.54 3.94 15.90
CA THR A 276 -13.01 3.38 14.66
C THR A 276 -12.15 2.15 14.91
N THR A 277 -11.84 1.42 13.86
CA THR A 277 -10.88 0.30 13.84
C THR A 277 -10.09 0.33 12.55
N THR A 278 -8.91 -0.28 12.53
CA THR A 278 -8.05 -0.44 11.36
C THR A 278 -8.49 -1.58 10.42
N LEU A 279 -9.64 -2.21 10.70
CA LEU A 279 -10.25 -3.24 9.85
C LEU A 279 -11.56 -2.74 9.25
N ASP A 280 -11.93 -3.24 8.07
CA ASP A 280 -13.24 -2.98 7.48
C ASP A 280 -14.36 -3.57 8.39
N PRO A 281 -15.42 -2.84 8.70
CA PRO A 281 -15.90 -1.61 8.09
C PRO A 281 -15.47 -0.30 8.78
N SER A 282 -14.27 -0.22 9.37
CA SER A 282 -13.71 1.00 9.93
C SER A 282 -14.64 1.68 10.94
N ILE A 283 -15.09 2.90 10.70
CA ILE A 283 -15.97 3.66 11.61
C ILE A 283 -17.32 2.98 11.87
N PHE A 284 -17.82 2.16 10.97
CA PHE A 284 -19.13 1.50 11.14
C PHE A 284 -19.06 0.20 11.95
N TRP A 285 -17.89 -0.17 12.47
CA TRP A 285 -17.71 -1.44 13.18
C TRP A 285 -18.58 -1.55 14.45
N ASN A 286 -18.92 -0.44 15.10
CA ASN A 286 -19.73 -0.39 16.33
C ASN A 286 -20.98 0.49 16.19
N TYR A 287 -21.50 0.71 14.98
CA TYR A 287 -22.64 1.61 14.74
C TYR A 287 -23.88 1.30 15.61
N TRP A 288 -24.03 0.08 16.09
CA TRP A 288 -25.10 -0.34 17.01
C TRP A 288 -24.94 0.23 18.43
N GLU A 289 -23.80 0.78 18.79
CA GLU A 289 -23.49 1.45 20.05
C GLU A 289 -23.68 2.98 19.95
N TRP A 290 -23.90 3.49 18.75
CA TRP A 290 -24.11 4.91 18.57
C TRP A 290 -25.42 5.34 19.20
N GLU A 291 -25.38 6.45 19.93
CA GLU A 291 -26.56 7.11 20.47
C GLU A 291 -26.86 8.34 19.63
N THR A 292 -28.16 8.57 19.34
CA THR A 292 -28.64 9.73 18.61
C THR A 292 -29.68 10.47 19.45
N GLU A 293 -29.57 11.81 19.56
CA GLU A 293 -30.61 12.64 20.19
C GLU A 293 -31.82 12.89 19.29
#